data_9796d900bd9e0acf7ad97d0675cbc495
#
_entry.id   9796d900bd9e0acf7ad97d0675cbc495
#
_cell.length_a   1.000
_cell.length_b   1.000
_cell.length_c   1.000
_cell.angle_alpha   90.00
_cell.angle_beta   90.00
_cell.angle_gamma   90.00
#
_symmetry.space_group_name_H-M   'P 1'
#
loop_
_entity.id
_entity.type
_entity.pdbx_description
1 polymer ?
#
loop_
_entity_poly.entity_id
_entity_poly.type
_entity_poly.pdbx_seq_one_letter_code
_entity_poly.pdbx_strand_id
1 'polypeptide(L)'
;MDIRWIILVVLLIVFFINIYYLCYEYRKGCKEGCKEGLTDSVDDKLTSYIKIFNDKDHGIFPFRYFTDENGEVLPIVAVTGFFRDKESEKRFREYKEKGVKIFGITAYKSFPNRELMDKSEGDYERNDTFDYVTEIRDWLCCFKNKSSYGFSEWNRTADISESDFYNAESDSLVVKKKYDFIYICNKDSDDCPADGWNAFNRNFELAKKCFPIMCREFNLKGLVVGRDGCGLEDKYDENELEIVGWLDWHNLQDKMRESRFLFVPNVYDASPRVIAECITKGLPVLMNKGILCGFKYITYETGEFFTDEIDIRPALTNLLNKQYKISPKEWWADHYSQDKSQKVLRDFLVENGDLSSRTKRVKFIL
;
A
#
# COMPACT_ATOMS: atom_id res chain seq x y z
N MET A 1 -32.26 12.89 -42.01
CA MET A 1 -31.04 12.30 -41.45
C MET A 1 -30.06 12.08 -42.59
N ASP A 2 -28.91 12.72 -42.57
CA ASP A 2 -27.96 12.72 -43.69
C ASP A 2 -27.43 11.30 -43.95
N ILE A 3 -27.51 10.83 -45.18
CA ILE A 3 -27.09 9.47 -45.58
C ILE A 3 -25.64 9.20 -45.18
N ARG A 4 -24.81 10.23 -45.08
CA ARG A 4 -23.42 10.17 -44.64
C ARG A 4 -23.27 9.71 -43.19
N TRP A 5 -24.19 10.12 -42.30
CA TRP A 5 -24.22 9.68 -40.91
C TRP A 5 -24.61 8.22 -40.77
N ILE A 6 -25.52 7.73 -41.60
CA ILE A 6 -25.94 6.33 -41.60
C ILE A 6 -24.75 5.45 -42.04
N ILE A 7 -24.03 5.85 -43.09
CA ILE A 7 -22.85 5.12 -43.57
C ILE A 7 -21.75 5.09 -42.50
N LEU A 8 -21.50 6.20 -41.81
CA LEU A 8 -20.49 6.26 -40.74
C LEU A 8 -20.83 5.32 -39.57
N VAL A 9 -22.08 5.30 -39.13
CA VAL A 9 -22.55 4.41 -38.06
C VAL A 9 -22.44 2.95 -38.46
N VAL A 10 -22.79 2.60 -39.69
CA VAL A 10 -22.66 1.23 -40.20
C VAL A 10 -21.18 0.80 -40.24
N LEU A 11 -20.28 1.67 -40.71
CA LEU A 11 -18.86 1.40 -40.73
C LEU A 11 -18.26 1.20 -39.34
N LEU A 12 -18.69 2.00 -38.35
CA LEU A 12 -18.27 1.82 -36.94
C LEU A 12 -18.78 0.49 -36.37
N ILE A 13 -20.02 0.11 -36.62
CA ILE A 13 -20.56 -1.17 -36.19
C ILE A 13 -19.77 -2.34 -36.77
N VAL A 14 -19.50 -2.31 -38.11
CA VAL A 14 -18.72 -3.32 -38.76
C VAL A 14 -17.27 -3.39 -38.22
N PHE A 15 -16.67 -2.24 -37.91
CA PHE A 15 -15.35 -2.16 -37.32
C PHE A 15 -15.32 -2.82 -35.90
N PHE A 16 -16.29 -2.52 -35.05
CA PHE A 16 -16.36 -3.15 -33.73
C PHE A 16 -16.67 -4.64 -33.78
N ILE A 17 -17.50 -5.09 -34.73
CA ILE A 17 -17.75 -6.52 -34.95
C ILE A 17 -16.46 -7.23 -35.38
N ASN A 18 -15.66 -6.64 -36.28
CA ASN A 18 -14.38 -7.23 -36.67
C ASN A 18 -13.36 -7.28 -35.54
N ILE A 19 -13.26 -6.23 -34.70
CA ILE A 19 -12.40 -6.25 -33.51
C ILE A 19 -12.87 -7.34 -32.55
N TYR A 20 -14.18 -7.44 -32.31
CA TYR A 20 -14.71 -8.50 -31.43
C TYR A 20 -14.38 -9.89 -31.98
N TYR A 21 -14.49 -10.12 -33.29
CA TYR A 21 -14.17 -11.38 -33.92
C TYR A 21 -12.67 -11.71 -33.86
N LEU A 22 -11.81 -10.71 -34.06
CA LEU A 22 -10.35 -10.86 -33.92
C LEU A 22 -9.97 -11.20 -32.47
N CYS A 23 -10.57 -10.55 -31.49
CA CYS A 23 -10.36 -10.88 -30.08
C CYS A 23 -10.89 -12.27 -29.70
N TYR A 24 -11.99 -12.68 -30.32
CA TYR A 24 -12.58 -14.02 -30.12
C TYR A 24 -11.69 -15.11 -30.72
N GLU A 25 -11.21 -14.94 -31.96
CA GLU A 25 -10.30 -15.87 -32.64
C GLU A 25 -8.93 -15.93 -31.91
N TYR A 26 -8.41 -14.80 -31.45
CA TYR A 26 -7.18 -14.76 -30.65
C TYR A 26 -7.34 -15.56 -29.35
N ARG A 27 -8.49 -15.44 -28.67
CA ARG A 27 -8.81 -16.25 -27.47
C ARG A 27 -8.99 -17.73 -27.79
N LYS A 28 -9.49 -18.07 -28.99
CA LYS A 28 -9.69 -19.46 -29.43
C LYS A 28 -8.35 -20.11 -29.81
N GLY A 29 -7.48 -19.38 -30.52
CA GLY A 29 -6.13 -19.85 -30.89
C GLY A 29 -5.23 -20.10 -29.67
N CYS A 30 -5.38 -19.30 -28.59
CA CYS A 30 -4.69 -19.55 -27.31
C CYS A 30 -5.18 -20.80 -26.58
N LYS A 31 -6.40 -21.31 -26.89
CA LYS A 31 -6.94 -22.53 -26.27
C LYS A 31 -6.60 -23.81 -27.01
N GLU A 32 -6.26 -23.75 -28.27
CA GLU A 32 -5.99 -24.94 -29.09
C GLU A 32 -4.50 -25.25 -29.29
N GLY A 33 -3.59 -24.34 -28.95
CA GLY A 33 -2.14 -24.48 -29.13
C GLY A 33 -1.36 -25.20 -28.02
N CYS A 34 -2.02 -25.63 -26.95
CA CYS A 34 -1.36 -26.33 -25.82
C CYS A 34 -1.99 -27.70 -25.55
N LYS A 35 -1.86 -28.61 -26.49
CA LYS A 35 -2.06 -30.05 -26.22
C LYS A 35 -0.96 -30.81 -26.92
N GLU A 36 0.14 -31.00 -26.20
CA GLU A 36 1.01 -32.19 -26.32
C GLU A 36 1.90 -32.28 -25.07
N GLY A 37 1.62 -33.30 -24.32
CA GLY A 37 2.52 -34.11 -23.52
C GLY A 37 3.52 -33.41 -22.61
N LEU A 38 3.14 -33.14 -21.33
CA LEU A 38 4.11 -33.12 -20.24
C LEU A 38 3.47 -33.70 -18.97
N THR A 39 4.25 -34.59 -18.34
CA THR A 39 4.09 -35.14 -16.99
C THR A 39 3.37 -34.20 -16.02
N ASP A 40 2.48 -34.75 -15.21
CA ASP A 40 1.84 -34.09 -14.05
C ASP A 40 2.90 -33.39 -13.21
N SER A 41 3.20 -32.14 -13.56
CA SER A 41 4.20 -31.33 -12.87
C SER A 41 3.55 -30.67 -11.66
N VAL A 42 4.37 -30.32 -10.69
CA VAL A 42 4.01 -29.53 -9.53
C VAL A 42 3.21 -28.28 -9.93
N ASP A 43 3.45 -27.75 -11.14
CA ASP A 43 2.81 -26.57 -11.73
C ASP A 43 1.30 -26.75 -12.00
N ASP A 44 0.86 -27.92 -12.49
CA ASP A 44 -0.57 -28.15 -12.75
C ASP A 44 -1.38 -28.22 -11.44
N LYS A 45 -0.77 -28.77 -10.39
CA LYS A 45 -1.42 -28.81 -9.07
C LYS A 45 -1.48 -27.41 -8.45
N LEU A 46 -0.42 -26.63 -8.56
CA LEU A 46 -0.38 -25.25 -8.08
C LEU A 46 -1.38 -24.36 -8.83
N THR A 47 -1.43 -24.47 -10.16
CA THR A 47 -2.39 -23.74 -11.01
C THR A 47 -3.83 -24.13 -10.71
N SER A 48 -4.10 -25.40 -10.37
CA SER A 48 -5.42 -25.84 -9.93
C SER A 48 -5.83 -25.25 -8.58
N TYR A 49 -4.87 -25.11 -7.65
CA TYR A 49 -5.11 -24.45 -6.35
C TYR A 49 -5.37 -22.96 -6.49
N ILE A 50 -4.63 -22.30 -7.36
CA ILE A 50 -4.79 -20.88 -7.62
C ILE A 50 -6.08 -20.57 -8.38
N LYS A 51 -6.55 -21.47 -9.25
CA LYS A 51 -7.90 -21.37 -9.86
C LYS A 51 -9.02 -21.41 -8.82
N ILE A 52 -8.86 -22.18 -7.75
CA ILE A 52 -9.82 -22.20 -6.62
C ILE A 52 -9.85 -20.84 -5.91
N PHE A 53 -8.76 -20.06 -5.94
CA PHE A 53 -8.67 -18.75 -5.34
C PHE A 53 -9.11 -17.59 -6.24
N ASN A 54 -9.06 -17.77 -7.56
CA ASN A 54 -9.49 -16.76 -8.54
C ASN A 54 -11.00 -16.73 -8.80
N ASP A 55 -11.75 -17.75 -8.32
CA ASP A 55 -13.21 -17.76 -8.41
C ASP A 55 -13.81 -17.12 -7.16
N LYS A 56 -14.09 -15.83 -7.25
CA LYS A 56 -15.11 -15.05 -6.54
C LYS A 56 -14.74 -14.15 -5.37
N ASP A 57 -13.63 -14.32 -4.65
CA ASP A 57 -13.34 -13.37 -3.58
C ASP A 57 -11.89 -12.93 -3.61
N HIS A 58 -11.68 -11.66 -3.87
CA HIS A 58 -10.44 -10.90 -3.78
C HIS A 58 -9.47 -11.42 -2.71
N GLY A 59 -8.48 -12.15 -3.11
CA GLY A 59 -7.37 -12.68 -2.35
C GLY A 59 -7.75 -13.19 -0.95
N ILE A 60 -7.83 -14.51 -0.77
CA ILE A 60 -8.23 -15.07 0.53
C ILE A 60 -7.19 -14.63 1.57
N PHE A 61 -7.57 -13.63 2.37
CA PHE A 61 -6.78 -13.24 3.54
C PHE A 61 -6.46 -14.47 4.39
N PRO A 62 -5.20 -14.65 4.87
CA PRO A 62 -4.08 -13.69 4.79
C PRO A 62 -3.07 -13.98 3.68
N PHE A 63 -3.41 -14.73 2.66
CA PHE A 63 -2.47 -15.16 1.62
C PHE A 63 -2.40 -14.16 0.45
N ARG A 64 -1.18 -13.97 -0.10
CA ARG A 64 -0.91 -13.20 -1.31
C ARG A 64 -0.03 -14.00 -2.24
N TYR A 65 -0.30 -13.91 -3.54
CA TYR A 65 0.43 -14.63 -4.59
C TYR A 65 1.31 -13.71 -5.39
N PHE A 66 2.20 -14.32 -6.15
CA PHE A 66 3.15 -13.64 -7.00
C PHE A 66 3.11 -14.22 -8.40
N THR A 67 3.32 -13.35 -9.38
CA THR A 67 3.51 -13.73 -10.77
C THR A 67 4.89 -13.35 -11.26
N ASP A 68 5.35 -14.04 -12.30
CA ASP A 68 6.53 -13.64 -13.07
C ASP A 68 6.22 -12.50 -14.04
N GLU A 69 7.18 -12.20 -14.92
CA GLU A 69 7.06 -11.19 -15.97
C GLU A 69 5.99 -11.51 -17.02
N ASN A 70 5.62 -12.77 -17.20
CA ASN A 70 4.62 -13.24 -18.15
C ASN A 70 3.21 -13.30 -17.56
N GLY A 71 3.08 -13.04 -16.25
CA GLY A 71 1.84 -13.18 -15.49
C GLY A 71 1.57 -14.61 -15.03
N GLU A 72 2.56 -15.49 -15.14
CA GLU A 72 2.50 -16.86 -14.62
C GLU A 72 2.65 -16.86 -13.11
N VAL A 73 1.78 -17.58 -12.41
CA VAL A 73 1.81 -17.62 -10.95
C VAL A 73 3.01 -18.44 -10.48
N LEU A 74 3.77 -17.85 -9.56
CA LEU A 74 4.95 -18.47 -8.97
C LEU A 74 4.56 -19.39 -7.81
N PRO A 75 5.31 -20.47 -7.54
CA PRO A 75 5.09 -21.37 -6.40
C PRO A 75 5.52 -20.72 -5.07
N ILE A 76 5.08 -19.50 -4.85
CA ILE A 76 5.43 -18.64 -3.73
C ILE A 76 4.18 -17.98 -3.18
N VAL A 77 4.02 -18.00 -1.86
CA VAL A 77 2.89 -17.39 -1.16
C VAL A 77 3.40 -16.55 0.01
N ALA A 78 2.87 -15.34 0.15
CA ALA A 78 3.08 -14.54 1.34
C ALA A 78 1.90 -14.65 2.31
N VAL A 79 2.21 -14.69 3.61
CA VAL A 79 1.24 -14.58 4.71
C VAL A 79 1.33 -13.16 5.26
N THR A 80 0.20 -12.44 5.24
CA THR A 80 0.15 -11.00 5.57
C THR A 80 -0.64 -10.68 6.84
N GLY A 81 -1.04 -11.69 7.61
CA GLY A 81 -1.84 -11.51 8.82
C GLY A 81 -2.10 -12.82 9.55
N PHE A 82 -2.72 -12.71 10.72
CA PHE A 82 -3.13 -13.86 11.52
C PHE A 82 -4.21 -14.67 10.82
N PHE A 83 -4.21 -15.97 11.07
CA PHE A 83 -5.27 -16.85 10.60
C PHE A 83 -6.57 -16.54 11.33
N ARG A 84 -7.65 -16.44 10.56
CA ARG A 84 -9.00 -16.16 11.08
C ARG A 84 -9.83 -17.41 11.30
N ASP A 85 -9.35 -18.54 10.80
CA ASP A 85 -10.03 -19.83 10.86
C ASP A 85 -9.03 -20.99 10.72
N LYS A 86 -9.51 -22.19 11.06
CA LYS A 86 -8.72 -23.42 10.93
C LYS A 86 -8.45 -23.80 9.47
N GLU A 87 -9.26 -23.35 8.54
CA GLU A 87 -9.07 -23.61 7.12
C GLU A 87 -7.84 -22.87 6.58
N SER A 88 -7.59 -21.65 7.05
CA SER A 88 -6.39 -20.89 6.72
C SER A 88 -5.11 -21.60 7.21
N GLU A 89 -5.11 -22.10 8.45
CA GLU A 89 -3.98 -22.88 8.95
C GLU A 89 -3.78 -24.19 8.16
N LYS A 90 -4.85 -24.93 7.89
CA LYS A 90 -4.80 -26.14 7.07
C LYS A 90 -4.21 -25.87 5.70
N ARG A 91 -4.62 -24.79 5.05
CA ARG A 91 -4.11 -24.33 3.76
C ARG A 91 -2.62 -23.99 3.79
N PHE A 92 -2.16 -23.33 4.84
CA PHE A 92 -0.72 -23.10 5.06
C PHE A 92 0.06 -24.41 5.08
N ARG A 93 -0.44 -25.41 5.81
CA ARG A 93 0.20 -26.73 5.90
C ARG A 93 0.20 -27.47 4.55
N GLU A 94 -0.90 -27.42 3.83
CA GLU A 94 -1.01 -28.00 2.48
C GLU A 94 -0.02 -27.36 1.50
N TYR A 95 0.16 -26.03 1.54
CA TYR A 95 1.17 -25.36 0.74
C TYR A 95 2.58 -25.84 1.08
N LYS A 96 2.90 -25.93 2.35
CA LYS A 96 4.21 -26.40 2.83
C LYS A 96 4.49 -27.83 2.39
N GLU A 97 3.51 -28.72 2.52
CA GLU A 97 3.61 -30.14 2.07
C GLU A 97 3.80 -30.28 0.55
N LYS A 98 3.24 -29.37 -0.23
CA LYS A 98 3.39 -29.32 -1.70
C LYS A 98 4.65 -28.63 -2.18
N GLY A 99 5.49 -28.17 -1.26
CA GLY A 99 6.74 -27.48 -1.58
C GLY A 99 6.56 -26.05 -2.04
N VAL A 100 5.38 -25.45 -1.82
CA VAL A 100 5.18 -24.01 -2.03
C VAL A 100 6.05 -23.25 -1.04
N LYS A 101 6.78 -22.25 -1.52
CA LYS A 101 7.59 -21.39 -0.68
C LYS A 101 6.73 -20.38 0.03
N ILE A 102 6.86 -20.28 1.35
CA ILE A 102 6.05 -19.39 2.17
C ILE A 102 6.96 -18.37 2.83
N PHE A 103 6.59 -17.08 2.73
CA PHE A 103 7.23 -16.02 3.48
C PHE A 103 6.18 -15.10 4.13
N GLY A 104 6.61 -14.32 5.11
CA GLY A 104 5.75 -13.40 5.83
C GLY A 104 5.90 -11.97 5.36
N ILE A 105 4.83 -11.19 5.46
CA ILE A 105 4.87 -9.74 5.31
C ILE A 105 4.32 -9.11 6.57
N THR A 106 5.10 -8.26 7.23
CA THR A 106 4.63 -7.49 8.38
C THR A 106 3.69 -6.38 7.91
N ALA A 107 2.39 -6.67 7.86
CA ALA A 107 1.39 -5.79 7.26
C ALA A 107 0.77 -4.79 8.28
N TYR A 108 0.84 -5.09 9.58
CA TYR A 108 0.33 -4.24 10.66
C TYR A 108 1.08 -4.49 11.98
N LYS A 109 0.87 -3.61 12.95
CA LYS A 109 1.65 -3.51 14.20
C LYS A 109 1.85 -4.84 14.92
N SER A 110 0.79 -5.62 15.09
CA SER A 110 0.81 -6.84 15.89
C SER A 110 1.26 -8.08 15.13
N PHE A 111 1.30 -8.06 13.79
CA PHE A 111 1.70 -9.22 13.02
C PHE A 111 3.20 -9.22 12.70
N PRO A 112 3.92 -10.31 13.05
CA PRO A 112 3.45 -11.62 13.54
C PRO A 112 3.43 -11.77 15.08
N ASN A 113 3.70 -10.74 15.87
CA ASN A 113 3.80 -10.85 17.33
C ASN A 113 2.51 -10.39 18.04
N ARG A 114 1.72 -11.35 18.51
CA ARG A 114 0.48 -11.10 19.25
C ARG A 114 0.62 -10.32 20.54
N GLU A 115 1.78 -10.36 21.19
CA GLU A 115 2.02 -9.58 22.41
C GLU A 115 1.92 -8.07 22.16
N LEU A 116 2.03 -7.66 20.88
CA LEU A 116 1.87 -6.28 20.46
C LEU A 116 0.43 -5.89 20.14
N MET A 117 -0.54 -6.82 20.24
CA MET A 117 -1.96 -6.54 20.06
C MET A 117 -2.48 -5.55 21.10
N ASP A 118 -3.37 -4.70 20.67
CA ASP A 118 -4.10 -3.79 21.54
C ASP A 118 -5.63 -3.96 21.39
N LYS A 119 -6.40 -3.07 22.02
CA LYS A 119 -7.86 -3.16 22.02
C LYS A 119 -8.50 -2.94 20.67
N SER A 120 -7.78 -2.37 19.71
CA SER A 120 -8.26 -2.12 18.35
C SER A 120 -8.19 -3.35 17.44
N GLU A 121 -7.51 -4.42 17.86
CA GLU A 121 -7.38 -5.67 17.10
C GLU A 121 -8.63 -6.55 17.26
N GLY A 122 -8.99 -7.27 16.19
CA GLY A 122 -10.17 -8.14 16.17
C GLY A 122 -10.06 -9.39 17.07
N ASP A 123 -11.20 -9.92 17.50
CA ASP A 123 -11.22 -11.07 18.44
C ASP A 123 -10.68 -12.36 17.80
N TYR A 124 -10.80 -12.55 16.49
CA TYR A 124 -10.29 -13.76 15.84
C TYR A 124 -8.77 -13.74 15.72
N GLU A 125 -8.15 -12.58 15.47
CA GLU A 125 -6.70 -12.44 15.47
C GLU A 125 -6.11 -12.75 16.87
N ARG A 126 -6.84 -12.40 17.93
CA ARG A 126 -6.43 -12.69 19.32
C ARG A 126 -6.47 -14.18 19.68
N ASN A 127 -7.34 -14.95 19.03
CA ASN A 127 -7.50 -16.39 19.29
C ASN A 127 -6.57 -17.28 18.46
N ASP A 128 -5.88 -16.72 17.47
CA ASP A 128 -4.92 -17.46 16.67
C ASP A 128 -3.69 -17.84 17.53
N THR A 129 -3.34 -19.12 17.55
CA THR A 129 -2.21 -19.66 18.33
C THR A 129 -1.04 -20.13 17.46
N PHE A 130 -1.09 -19.88 16.16
CA PHE A 130 -0.06 -20.30 15.23
C PHE A 130 1.26 -19.52 15.45
N ASP A 131 2.39 -20.22 15.46
CA ASP A 131 3.71 -19.61 15.63
C ASP A 131 4.33 -19.26 14.28
N TYR A 132 4.00 -18.07 13.77
CA TYR A 132 4.44 -17.59 12.46
C TYR A 132 5.94 -17.44 12.36
N VAL A 133 6.60 -17.00 13.44
CA VAL A 133 8.05 -16.71 13.42
C VAL A 133 8.86 -17.98 13.33
N THR A 134 8.42 -19.05 14.00
CA THR A 134 9.04 -20.37 13.92
C THR A 134 8.72 -21.07 12.59
N GLU A 135 7.50 -20.95 12.08
CA GLU A 135 7.06 -21.66 10.88
C GLU A 135 7.50 -20.98 9.57
N ILE A 136 7.74 -19.66 9.58
CA ILE A 136 8.13 -18.87 8.41
C ILE A 136 9.52 -18.29 8.63
N ARG A 137 10.44 -18.66 7.74
CA ARG A 137 11.84 -18.21 7.82
C ARG A 137 12.06 -16.82 7.24
N ASP A 138 11.45 -16.54 6.10
CA ASP A 138 11.74 -15.37 5.29
C ASP A 138 10.62 -14.32 5.41
N TRP A 139 11.01 -13.06 5.65
CA TRP A 139 10.07 -11.99 5.96
C TRP A 139 10.38 -10.72 5.19
N LEU A 140 9.35 -10.11 4.60
CA LEU A 140 9.38 -8.71 4.18
C LEU A 140 8.96 -7.87 5.38
N CYS A 141 9.91 -7.15 5.96
CA CYS A 141 9.69 -6.41 7.19
C CYS A 141 10.35 -5.04 7.13
N CYS A 142 9.54 -4.00 6.97
CA CYS A 142 9.96 -2.61 6.92
C CYS A 142 9.86 -1.88 8.26
N PHE A 143 9.62 -2.60 9.35
CA PHE A 143 9.49 -2.00 10.68
C PHE A 143 10.83 -1.53 11.23
N LYS A 144 10.79 -0.38 11.92
CA LYS A 144 11.99 0.24 12.49
C LYS A 144 12.66 -0.62 13.56
N ASN A 145 11.86 -1.26 14.41
CA ASN A 145 12.34 -2.14 15.47
C ASN A 145 11.94 -3.59 15.20
N LYS A 146 12.71 -4.27 14.37
CA LYS A 146 12.45 -5.66 13.98
C LYS A 146 12.56 -6.65 15.15
N SER A 147 13.43 -6.37 16.14
CA SER A 147 13.66 -7.26 17.26
C SER A 147 12.43 -7.44 18.16
N SER A 148 11.53 -6.46 18.21
CA SER A 148 10.30 -6.55 18.99
C SER A 148 9.27 -7.54 18.43
N TYR A 149 9.51 -8.07 17.21
CA TYR A 149 8.60 -9.00 16.54
C TYR A 149 8.95 -10.47 16.74
N GLY A 150 9.92 -10.77 17.62
CA GLY A 150 10.32 -12.14 17.93
C GLY A 150 11.22 -12.79 16.88
N PHE A 151 11.69 -12.03 15.87
CA PHE A 151 12.62 -12.57 14.88
C PHE A 151 13.94 -12.95 15.53
N SER A 152 14.40 -14.16 15.24
CA SER A 152 15.67 -14.73 15.66
C SER A 152 16.69 -14.70 14.53
N GLU A 153 17.91 -15.17 14.78
CA GLU A 153 18.94 -15.35 13.75
C GLU A 153 18.53 -16.34 12.64
N TRP A 154 17.56 -17.22 12.91
CA TRP A 154 17.00 -18.12 11.91
C TRP A 154 16.16 -17.37 10.87
N ASN A 155 15.51 -16.26 11.26
CA ASN A 155 14.67 -15.48 10.37
C ASN A 155 15.50 -14.54 9.51
N ARG A 156 15.22 -14.52 8.21
CA ARG A 156 15.81 -13.57 7.27
C ARG A 156 14.80 -12.49 6.94
N THR A 157 15.22 -11.25 6.92
CA THR A 157 14.33 -10.11 6.67
C THR A 157 14.84 -9.27 5.52
N ALA A 158 13.94 -8.87 4.62
CA ALA A 158 14.17 -7.81 3.64
C ALA A 158 13.36 -6.55 4.00
N ASP A 159 13.98 -5.39 3.84
CA ASP A 159 13.32 -4.10 4.09
C ASP A 159 12.52 -3.66 2.86
N ILE A 160 11.39 -4.33 2.65
CA ILE A 160 10.47 -4.06 1.53
C ILE A 160 9.07 -3.81 2.10
N SER A 161 8.40 -2.80 1.55
CA SER A 161 7.01 -2.44 1.80
C SER A 161 6.24 -2.43 0.49
N GLU A 162 4.93 -2.64 0.51
CA GLU A 162 4.04 -2.43 -0.66
C GLU A 162 4.18 -1.01 -1.23
N SER A 163 4.46 -0.04 -0.37
CA SER A 163 4.68 1.35 -0.77
C SER A 163 5.89 1.56 -1.67
N ASP A 164 6.90 0.69 -1.60
CA ASP A 164 8.13 0.81 -2.41
C ASP A 164 7.87 0.62 -3.93
N PHE A 165 6.73 0.03 -4.29
CA PHE A 165 6.38 -0.30 -5.67
C PHE A 165 5.70 0.85 -6.43
N TYR A 166 5.45 1.99 -5.80
CA TYR A 166 4.91 3.16 -6.49
C TYR A 166 5.94 3.76 -7.45
N ASN A 167 5.49 4.11 -8.65
CA ASN A 167 6.29 4.86 -9.61
C ASN A 167 6.10 6.36 -9.38
N ALA A 168 7.17 7.14 -9.55
CA ALA A 168 7.03 8.59 -9.65
C ALA A 168 6.10 8.96 -10.82
N GLU A 169 5.24 9.96 -10.64
CA GLU A 169 4.33 10.40 -11.71
C GLU A 169 5.14 10.95 -12.90
N SER A 170 4.79 10.53 -14.11
CA SER A 170 5.47 10.96 -15.34
C SER A 170 5.21 12.44 -15.64
N ASP A 171 3.98 12.91 -15.36
CA ASP A 171 3.56 14.25 -15.73
C ASP A 171 3.67 15.21 -14.54
N SER A 172 4.36 16.32 -14.75
CA SER A 172 4.34 17.47 -13.85
C SER A 172 3.14 18.36 -14.18
N LEU A 173 1.93 17.90 -13.84
CA LEU A 173 0.78 18.79 -13.86
C LEU A 173 1.01 19.93 -12.88
N VAL A 174 1.21 21.13 -13.40
CA VAL A 174 1.30 22.33 -12.55
C VAL A 174 -0.10 22.65 -12.05
N VAL A 175 -0.43 22.15 -10.85
CA VAL A 175 -1.69 22.41 -10.19
C VAL A 175 -1.52 23.58 -9.22
N LYS A 176 -2.47 24.53 -9.25
CA LYS A 176 -2.48 25.62 -8.28
C LYS A 176 -2.68 25.07 -6.88
N LYS A 177 -1.73 25.35 -5.99
CA LYS A 177 -1.81 24.94 -4.58
C LYS A 177 -2.93 25.71 -3.88
N LYS A 178 -3.84 24.98 -3.27
CA LYS A 178 -5.04 25.46 -2.56
C LYS A 178 -4.86 25.37 -1.06
N TYR A 179 -4.10 24.33 -0.63
CA TYR A 179 -3.84 24.01 0.77
C TYR A 179 -2.34 24.01 1.02
N ASP A 180 -1.95 24.42 2.22
CA ASP A 180 -0.57 24.27 2.65
C ASP A 180 -0.31 22.84 3.10
N PHE A 181 -1.26 22.19 3.79
CA PHE A 181 -1.12 20.80 4.18
C PHE A 181 -2.40 20.00 3.94
N ILE A 182 -2.23 18.68 3.81
CA ILE A 182 -3.31 17.69 3.80
C ILE A 182 -3.08 16.67 4.91
N TYR A 183 -4.15 16.35 5.66
CA TYR A 183 -4.21 15.25 6.63
C TYR A 183 -5.32 14.28 6.22
N ILE A 184 -5.02 12.98 6.19
CA ILE A 184 -5.94 11.95 5.70
C ILE A 184 -6.19 10.94 6.81
N CYS A 185 -7.44 10.86 7.26
CA CYS A 185 -7.87 9.96 8.31
C CYS A 185 -9.36 9.67 8.17
N ASN A 186 -9.70 8.50 7.67
CA ASN A 186 -11.11 8.11 7.58
C ASN A 186 -11.71 7.95 8.98
N LYS A 187 -12.98 8.29 9.14
CA LYS A 187 -13.72 7.99 10.37
C LYS A 187 -14.05 6.50 10.43
N ASP A 188 -14.14 5.98 11.64
CA ASP A 188 -14.43 4.55 11.88
C ASP A 188 -15.95 4.30 11.89
N SER A 189 -16.71 5.30 12.35
CA SER A 189 -18.17 5.40 12.35
C SER A 189 -18.59 6.86 12.42
N ASP A 190 -19.90 7.13 12.29
CA ASP A 190 -20.43 8.50 12.37
C ASP A 190 -20.25 9.15 13.76
N ASP A 191 -20.13 8.33 14.82
CA ASP A 191 -19.83 8.80 16.17
C ASP A 191 -18.38 9.26 16.36
N CYS A 192 -17.51 9.04 15.38
CA CYS A 192 -16.10 9.41 15.39
C CYS A 192 -15.35 8.98 16.68
N PRO A 193 -15.40 7.71 17.08
CA PRO A 193 -14.81 7.27 18.34
C PRO A 193 -13.31 7.60 18.38
N ALA A 194 -12.85 8.11 19.51
CA ALA A 194 -11.45 8.49 19.71
C ALA A 194 -10.51 7.27 19.73
N ASP A 195 -11.04 6.11 20.14
CA ASP A 195 -10.37 4.82 20.19
C ASP A 195 -10.66 3.93 18.96
N GLY A 196 -11.33 4.46 17.95
CA GLY A 196 -11.49 3.79 16.66
C GLY A 196 -10.16 3.53 15.99
N TRP A 197 -10.07 2.44 15.22
CA TRP A 197 -8.82 2.00 14.58
C TRP A 197 -8.15 3.10 13.75
N ASN A 198 -8.92 3.80 12.91
CA ASN A 198 -8.37 4.87 12.09
C ASN A 198 -7.92 6.08 12.93
N ALA A 199 -8.73 6.48 13.94
CA ALA A 199 -8.38 7.56 14.82
C ALA A 199 -7.07 7.27 15.58
N PHE A 200 -6.95 6.06 16.10
CA PHE A 200 -5.77 5.58 16.82
C PHE A 200 -4.54 5.46 15.92
N ASN A 201 -4.67 4.76 14.79
CA ASN A 201 -3.57 4.51 13.86
C ASN A 201 -3.05 5.80 13.22
N ARG A 202 -3.95 6.70 12.82
CA ARG A 202 -3.61 8.00 12.22
C ARG A 202 -3.31 9.08 13.26
N ASN A 203 -3.36 8.72 14.55
CA ASN A 203 -3.06 9.58 15.69
C ASN A 203 -3.85 10.92 15.63
N PHE A 204 -5.18 10.79 15.50
CA PHE A 204 -6.06 11.95 15.33
C PHE A 204 -5.99 12.89 16.54
N GLU A 205 -5.73 12.36 17.75
CA GLU A 205 -5.55 13.18 18.95
C GLU A 205 -4.34 14.12 18.87
N LEU A 206 -3.21 13.63 18.34
CA LEU A 206 -2.04 14.47 18.09
C LEU A 206 -2.32 15.46 16.95
N ALA A 207 -3.03 15.03 15.89
CA ALA A 207 -3.41 15.93 14.81
C ALA A 207 -4.23 17.12 15.33
N LYS A 208 -5.23 16.90 16.19
CA LYS A 208 -6.05 17.95 16.81
C LYS A 208 -5.23 18.95 17.62
N LYS A 209 -4.15 18.50 18.26
CA LYS A 209 -3.22 19.40 19.01
C LYS A 209 -2.32 20.21 18.06
N CYS A 210 -1.97 19.63 16.89
CA CYS A 210 -1.11 20.28 15.92
C CYS A 210 -1.84 21.30 15.03
N PHE A 211 -3.14 21.10 14.73
CA PHE A 211 -3.89 22.01 13.87
C PHE A 211 -3.88 23.48 14.31
N PRO A 212 -4.11 23.84 15.60
CA PRO A 212 -4.02 25.24 16.02
C PRO A 212 -2.64 25.85 15.77
N ILE A 213 -1.59 25.06 15.94
CA ILE A 213 -0.21 25.50 15.68
C ILE A 213 -0.04 25.78 14.19
N MET A 214 -0.41 24.81 13.35
CA MET A 214 -0.26 24.93 11.89
C MET A 214 -1.11 26.05 11.33
N CYS A 215 -2.40 26.12 11.68
CA CYS A 215 -3.34 27.07 11.10
C CYS A 215 -3.18 28.48 11.66
N ARG A 216 -2.96 28.66 12.97
CA ARG A 216 -2.99 29.97 13.63
C ARG A 216 -1.61 30.55 13.90
N GLU A 217 -0.66 29.74 14.39
CA GLU A 217 0.68 30.24 14.66
C GLU A 217 1.48 30.39 13.34
N PHE A 218 1.36 29.42 12.42
CA PHE A 218 2.05 29.43 11.13
C PHE A 218 1.20 29.98 9.99
N ASN A 219 -0.06 30.33 10.23
CA ASN A 219 -1.01 30.86 9.24
C ASN A 219 -1.12 29.97 7.98
N LEU A 220 -1.20 28.64 8.17
CA LEU A 220 -1.32 27.67 7.11
C LEU A 220 -2.78 27.27 6.90
N LYS A 221 -3.18 27.12 5.64
CA LYS A 221 -4.48 26.54 5.29
C LYS A 221 -4.37 25.02 5.16
N GLY A 222 -5.17 24.30 5.96
CA GLY A 222 -5.22 22.83 5.95
C GLY A 222 -6.40 22.25 5.19
N LEU A 223 -6.24 20.99 4.76
CA LEU A 223 -7.32 20.11 4.33
C LEU A 223 -7.32 18.84 5.18
N VAL A 224 -8.47 18.52 5.79
CA VAL A 224 -8.71 17.26 6.48
C VAL A 224 -9.67 16.40 5.66
N VAL A 225 -9.26 15.18 5.33
CA VAL A 225 -10.05 14.24 4.55
C VAL A 225 -10.53 13.10 5.43
N GLY A 226 -11.83 12.82 5.43
CA GLY A 226 -12.45 11.67 6.07
C GLY A 226 -12.84 11.88 7.54
N ARG A 227 -12.84 13.12 8.05
CA ARG A 227 -13.24 13.45 9.44
C ARG A 227 -14.35 14.50 9.51
N ASP A 228 -15.20 14.56 8.49
CA ASP A 228 -16.42 15.33 8.50
C ASP A 228 -17.36 14.90 9.64
N GLY A 229 -17.95 15.87 10.32
CA GLY A 229 -18.81 15.63 11.48
C GLY A 229 -18.09 15.17 12.76
N CYS A 230 -16.73 15.25 12.80
CA CYS A 230 -15.96 14.84 14.00
C CYS A 230 -15.62 16.00 14.94
N GLY A 231 -16.37 17.12 14.91
CA GLY A 231 -16.25 18.24 15.83
C GLY A 231 -15.02 19.12 15.58
N LEU A 232 -14.53 19.18 14.37
CA LEU A 232 -13.52 20.13 13.92
C LEU A 232 -14.19 21.39 13.31
N GLU A 233 -15.35 21.24 12.67
CA GLU A 233 -16.09 22.29 11.98
C GLU A 233 -16.46 23.46 12.89
N ASP A 234 -16.77 23.18 14.15
CA ASP A 234 -17.09 24.21 15.16
C ASP A 234 -15.86 25.01 15.63
N LYS A 235 -14.65 24.54 15.29
CA LYS A 235 -13.38 25.08 15.82
C LYS A 235 -12.59 25.86 14.77
N TYR A 236 -12.82 25.58 13.50
CA TYR A 236 -12.06 26.12 12.38
C TYR A 236 -13.01 26.62 11.29
N ASP A 237 -12.71 27.77 10.72
CA ASP A 237 -13.36 28.19 9.50
C ASP A 237 -12.69 27.55 8.25
N GLU A 238 -13.37 27.60 7.11
CA GLU A 238 -12.88 26.98 5.86
C GLU A 238 -11.59 27.62 5.32
N ASN A 239 -11.20 28.82 5.79
CA ASN A 239 -9.94 29.44 5.41
C ASN A 239 -8.78 28.91 6.27
N GLU A 240 -9.07 28.48 7.49
CA GLU A 240 -8.08 27.84 8.37
C GLU A 240 -7.95 26.35 8.05
N LEU A 241 -9.08 25.60 8.05
CA LEU A 241 -9.09 24.15 7.92
C LEU A 241 -10.36 23.68 7.20
N GLU A 242 -10.23 23.37 5.92
CA GLU A 242 -11.31 22.77 5.15
C GLU A 242 -11.44 21.28 5.54
N ILE A 243 -12.66 20.84 5.86
CA ILE A 243 -12.94 19.48 6.29
C ILE A 243 -13.89 18.85 5.29
N VAL A 244 -13.49 17.69 4.76
CA VAL A 244 -14.28 16.94 3.77
C VAL A 244 -14.46 15.50 4.20
N GLY A 245 -15.54 14.90 3.76
CA GLY A 245 -15.82 13.49 3.98
C GLY A 245 -14.86 12.57 3.22
N TRP A 246 -15.21 11.30 3.19
CA TRP A 246 -14.46 10.31 2.42
C TRP A 246 -14.40 10.71 0.94
N LEU A 247 -13.24 10.56 0.35
CA LEU A 247 -13.01 10.77 -1.09
C LEU A 247 -12.62 9.44 -1.75
N ASP A 248 -13.12 9.23 -2.97
CA ASP A 248 -12.59 8.18 -3.81
C ASP A 248 -11.12 8.44 -4.18
N TRP A 249 -10.45 7.41 -4.71
CA TRP A 249 -9.03 7.49 -5.00
C TRP A 249 -8.66 8.65 -5.95
N HIS A 250 -9.43 8.89 -7.02
CA HIS A 250 -9.13 9.94 -8.00
C HIS A 250 -9.25 11.34 -7.38
N ASN A 251 -10.34 11.60 -6.67
CA ASN A 251 -10.56 12.87 -5.98
C ASN A 251 -9.49 13.11 -4.89
N LEU A 252 -9.08 12.06 -4.17
CA LEU A 252 -8.00 12.15 -3.19
C LEU A 252 -6.65 12.51 -3.85
N GLN A 253 -6.32 11.90 -5.01
CA GLN A 253 -5.11 12.23 -5.75
C GLN A 253 -5.07 13.70 -6.18
N ASP A 254 -6.21 14.27 -6.60
CA ASP A 254 -6.31 15.68 -6.96
C ASP A 254 -6.11 16.58 -5.73
N LYS A 255 -6.70 16.22 -4.58
CA LYS A 255 -6.48 16.96 -3.33
C LYS A 255 -5.03 16.92 -2.85
N MET A 256 -4.35 15.79 -3.02
CA MET A 256 -2.90 15.72 -2.78
C MET A 256 -2.17 16.72 -3.69
N ARG A 257 -2.45 16.75 -5.00
CA ARG A 257 -1.80 17.70 -5.93
C ARG A 257 -2.10 19.16 -5.60
N GLU A 258 -3.29 19.48 -5.06
CA GLU A 258 -3.68 20.82 -4.60
C GLU A 258 -2.98 21.22 -3.28
N SER A 259 -2.30 20.30 -2.59
CA SER A 259 -1.62 20.53 -1.31
C SER A 259 -0.12 20.75 -1.47
N ARG A 260 0.53 21.45 -0.51
CA ARG A 260 1.98 21.69 -0.53
C ARG A 260 2.77 20.62 0.18
N PHE A 261 2.26 20.06 1.29
CA PHE A 261 2.88 18.93 1.98
C PHE A 261 1.85 18.02 2.63
N LEU A 262 2.24 16.78 2.90
CA LEU A 262 1.45 15.80 3.66
C LEU A 262 1.82 15.87 5.14
N PHE A 263 0.81 15.95 6.01
CA PHE A 263 0.95 15.86 7.46
C PHE A 263 0.61 14.44 7.93
N VAL A 264 1.57 13.75 8.57
CA VAL A 264 1.47 12.33 8.97
C VAL A 264 1.80 12.17 10.45
N PRO A 265 0.85 12.38 11.37
CA PRO A 265 1.06 12.14 12.80
C PRO A 265 0.98 10.66 13.17
N ASN A 266 0.81 9.75 12.21
CA ASN A 266 0.62 8.31 12.38
C ASN A 266 1.74 7.67 13.21
N VAL A 267 1.38 6.68 14.04
CA VAL A 267 2.34 5.89 14.84
C VAL A 267 2.34 4.41 14.49
N TYR A 268 1.19 3.83 14.18
CA TYR A 268 1.05 2.38 13.98
C TYR A 268 0.89 1.97 12.50
N ASP A 269 1.16 2.88 11.58
CA ASP A 269 1.06 2.57 10.17
C ASP A 269 2.23 1.69 9.71
N ALA A 270 1.91 0.48 9.26
CA ALA A 270 2.88 -0.52 8.85
C ALA A 270 3.29 -0.41 7.38
N SER A 271 2.41 0.16 6.53
CA SER A 271 2.69 0.37 5.10
C SER A 271 1.97 1.63 4.62
N PRO A 272 2.48 2.81 4.97
CA PRO A 272 1.78 4.08 4.72
C PRO A 272 1.82 4.46 3.24
N ARG A 273 0.95 3.86 2.43
CA ARG A 273 0.85 4.09 0.98
C ARG A 273 0.67 5.57 0.63
N VAL A 274 -0.08 6.29 1.43
CA VAL A 274 -0.32 7.73 1.24
C VAL A 274 0.98 8.55 1.23
N ILE A 275 2.00 8.12 1.96
CA ILE A 275 3.32 8.78 1.96
C ILE A 275 3.98 8.62 0.59
N ALA A 276 4.03 7.39 0.06
CA ALA A 276 4.56 7.11 -1.28
C ALA A 276 3.78 7.88 -2.35
N GLU A 277 2.45 7.86 -2.29
CA GLU A 277 1.58 8.59 -3.21
C GLU A 277 1.85 10.10 -3.21
N CYS A 278 2.12 10.70 -2.06
CA CYS A 278 2.47 12.11 -1.98
C CYS A 278 3.88 12.41 -2.51
N ILE A 279 4.89 11.62 -2.08
CA ILE A 279 6.28 11.83 -2.52
C ILE A 279 6.41 11.66 -4.04
N THR A 280 5.72 10.68 -4.63
CA THR A 280 5.70 10.46 -6.09
C THR A 280 5.11 11.64 -6.89
N LYS A 281 4.32 12.50 -6.23
CA LYS A 281 3.77 13.76 -6.79
C LYS A 281 4.62 14.98 -6.47
N GLY A 282 5.73 14.80 -5.77
CA GLY A 282 6.59 15.90 -5.37
C GLY A 282 6.17 16.62 -4.09
N LEU A 283 5.24 16.05 -3.30
CA LEU A 283 4.86 16.60 -2.00
C LEU A 283 5.84 16.12 -0.93
N PRO A 284 6.51 17.00 -0.21
CA PRO A 284 7.25 16.64 0.98
C PRO A 284 6.31 16.25 2.11
N VAL A 285 6.85 15.57 3.11
CA VAL A 285 6.08 14.97 4.20
C VAL A 285 6.58 15.47 5.55
N LEU A 286 5.65 15.92 6.40
CA LEU A 286 5.89 16.17 7.83
C LEU A 286 5.41 14.95 8.61
N MET A 287 6.33 14.14 9.14
CA MET A 287 6.03 12.82 9.66
C MET A 287 6.38 12.64 11.12
N ASN A 288 5.52 11.96 11.86
CA ASN A 288 5.83 11.54 13.22
C ASN A 288 7.02 10.56 13.23
N LYS A 289 8.05 10.90 14.00
CA LYS A 289 9.25 10.08 14.16
C LYS A 289 8.97 8.70 14.79
N GLY A 290 7.88 8.58 15.52
CA GLY A 290 7.43 7.35 16.17
C GLY A 290 6.74 6.35 15.23
N ILE A 291 6.56 6.67 13.94
CA ILE A 291 5.88 5.80 13.00
C ILE A 291 6.55 4.43 12.88
N LEU A 292 5.74 3.40 12.72
CA LEU A 292 6.20 2.01 12.65
C LEU A 292 6.98 1.72 11.36
N CYS A 293 6.44 2.15 10.21
CA CYS A 293 7.07 2.01 8.90
C CYS A 293 6.96 3.32 8.09
N GLY A 294 7.70 3.41 6.99
CA GLY A 294 7.73 4.60 6.12
C GLY A 294 8.75 5.65 6.55
N PHE A 295 9.35 5.52 7.74
CA PHE A 295 10.43 6.41 8.20
C PHE A 295 11.60 6.47 7.20
N LYS A 296 11.86 5.39 6.47
CA LYS A 296 12.91 5.29 5.44
C LYS A 296 12.69 6.23 4.25
N TYR A 297 11.47 6.71 4.05
CA TYR A 297 11.14 7.64 2.96
C TYR A 297 11.42 9.08 3.31
N ILE A 298 11.73 9.39 4.59
CA ILE A 298 11.97 10.77 5.02
C ILE A 298 13.45 11.06 5.10
N THR A 299 13.87 11.92 4.21
CA THR A 299 15.24 12.46 4.11
C THR A 299 15.18 13.97 4.00
N TYR A 300 16.34 14.63 3.85
CA TYR A 300 16.37 16.06 3.60
C TYR A 300 15.55 16.46 2.36
N GLU A 301 15.55 15.62 1.32
CA GLU A 301 14.88 15.87 0.04
C GLU A 301 13.39 15.57 0.06
N THR A 302 12.88 14.85 1.06
CA THR A 302 11.51 14.37 1.06
C THR A 302 10.65 14.84 2.21
N GLY A 303 11.24 15.36 3.29
CA GLY A 303 10.41 15.79 4.42
C GLY A 303 11.17 16.08 5.69
N GLU A 304 10.42 16.21 6.79
CA GLU A 304 10.91 16.44 8.14
C GLU A 304 10.20 15.53 9.14
N PHE A 305 10.90 15.22 10.23
CA PHE A 305 10.31 14.49 11.37
C PHE A 305 9.91 15.44 12.48
N PHE A 306 8.79 15.11 13.15
CA PHE A 306 8.39 15.67 14.42
C PHE A 306 7.95 14.55 15.38
N THR A 307 7.79 14.81 16.66
CA THR A 307 7.39 13.81 17.68
C THR A 307 6.03 14.15 18.28
N ASP A 308 5.81 15.40 18.65
CA ASP A 308 4.64 15.87 19.34
C ASP A 308 4.26 17.31 18.97
N GLU A 309 3.28 17.89 19.68
CA GLU A 309 2.83 19.26 19.46
C GLU A 309 3.83 20.33 19.89
N ILE A 310 4.92 19.96 20.59
CA ILE A 310 5.96 20.90 21.02
C ILE A 310 7.00 21.04 19.91
N ASP A 311 7.54 19.93 19.43
CA ASP A 311 8.63 19.92 18.46
C ASP A 311 8.17 20.03 16.99
N ILE A 312 6.86 20.05 16.74
CA ILE A 312 6.34 20.32 15.39
C ILE A 312 6.75 21.71 14.85
N ARG A 313 6.96 22.72 15.72
CA ARG A 313 7.32 24.08 15.32
C ARG A 313 8.67 24.16 14.59
N PRO A 314 9.77 23.67 15.15
CA PRO A 314 11.04 23.63 14.42
C PRO A 314 10.96 22.75 13.17
N ALA A 315 10.24 21.62 13.19
CA ALA A 315 10.07 20.75 12.02
C ALA A 315 9.32 21.47 10.88
N LEU A 316 8.22 22.18 11.20
CA LEU A 316 7.50 23.02 10.24
C LEU A 316 8.38 24.12 9.67
N THR A 317 9.11 24.83 10.53
CA THR A 317 10.03 25.89 10.08
C THR A 317 11.06 25.36 9.08
N ASN A 318 11.66 24.22 9.38
CA ASN A 318 12.62 23.57 8.49
C ASN A 318 11.97 23.15 7.16
N LEU A 319 10.81 22.50 7.23
CA LEU A 319 10.08 22.06 6.03
C LEU A 319 9.70 23.23 5.12
N LEU A 320 9.11 24.28 5.68
CA LEU A 320 8.66 25.46 4.94
C LEU A 320 9.85 26.22 4.30
N ASN A 321 11.00 26.27 4.97
CA ASN A 321 12.21 26.91 4.45
C ASN A 321 12.86 26.15 3.28
N LYS A 322 12.69 24.83 3.22
CA LYS A 322 13.32 23.98 2.20
C LYS A 322 12.38 23.48 1.11
N GLN A 323 11.04 23.50 1.31
CA GLN A 323 10.07 22.86 0.40
C GLN A 323 10.18 23.26 -1.08
N TYR A 324 10.70 24.45 -1.38
CA TYR A 324 10.95 24.92 -2.74
C TYR A 324 12.35 24.59 -3.29
N LYS A 325 13.19 23.95 -2.48
CA LYS A 325 14.58 23.62 -2.82
C LYS A 325 14.82 22.12 -2.93
N ILE A 326 13.84 21.34 -2.50
CA ILE A 326 13.90 19.87 -2.48
C ILE A 326 13.07 19.28 -3.61
N SER A 327 13.42 18.08 -4.03
CA SER A 327 12.79 17.36 -5.13
C SER A 327 12.33 15.96 -4.70
N PRO A 328 11.23 15.87 -3.90
CA PRO A 328 10.77 14.57 -3.38
C PRO A 328 10.49 13.54 -4.47
N LYS A 329 9.94 13.97 -5.61
CA LYS A 329 9.61 13.12 -6.75
C LYS A 329 10.86 12.53 -7.40
N GLU A 330 11.88 13.33 -7.64
CA GLU A 330 13.15 12.90 -8.21
C GLU A 330 13.86 11.95 -7.26
N TRP A 331 13.90 12.31 -5.97
CA TRP A 331 14.45 11.43 -4.95
C TRP A 331 13.76 10.06 -4.95
N TRP A 332 12.42 10.05 -5.04
CA TRP A 332 11.67 8.79 -5.11
C TRP A 332 12.02 7.97 -6.35
N ALA A 333 12.08 8.62 -7.51
CA ALA A 333 12.45 7.96 -8.77
C ALA A 333 13.85 7.34 -8.72
N ASP A 334 14.77 7.95 -7.96
CA ASP A 334 16.13 7.44 -7.80
C ASP A 334 16.22 6.26 -6.82
N HIS A 335 15.34 6.18 -5.83
CA HIS A 335 15.41 5.16 -4.77
C HIS A 335 14.38 4.05 -4.93
N TYR A 336 13.17 4.37 -5.38
CA TYR A 336 12.03 3.47 -5.43
C TYR A 336 11.33 3.52 -6.79
N SER A 337 10.79 2.42 -7.20
CA SER A 337 9.86 2.26 -8.32
C SER A 337 9.41 0.83 -8.38
N GLN A 338 8.39 0.54 -9.19
CA GLN A 338 7.97 -0.83 -9.42
C GLN A 338 9.14 -1.72 -9.88
N ASP A 339 9.95 -1.25 -10.84
CA ASP A 339 11.07 -2.03 -11.37
C ASP A 339 12.20 -2.24 -10.34
N LYS A 340 12.55 -1.20 -9.58
CA LYS A 340 13.60 -1.28 -8.55
C LYS A 340 13.19 -2.22 -7.41
N SER A 341 11.96 -2.07 -6.92
CA SER A 341 11.46 -2.87 -5.80
C SER A 341 11.20 -4.31 -6.19
N GLN A 342 10.72 -4.56 -7.43
CA GLN A 342 10.63 -5.92 -7.98
C GLN A 342 12.00 -6.60 -8.07
N LYS A 343 13.04 -5.85 -8.42
CA LYS A 343 14.41 -6.39 -8.45
C LYS A 343 14.89 -6.78 -7.05
N VAL A 344 14.71 -5.90 -6.07
CA VAL A 344 15.09 -6.18 -4.67
C VAL A 344 14.35 -7.42 -4.14
N LEU A 345 13.04 -7.50 -4.37
CA LEU A 345 12.23 -8.66 -3.99
C LEU A 345 12.72 -9.94 -4.69
N ARG A 346 12.94 -9.87 -6.00
CA ARG A 346 13.44 -10.99 -6.79
C ARG A 346 14.80 -11.48 -6.26
N ASP A 347 15.73 -10.57 -6.03
CA ASP A 347 17.07 -10.92 -5.58
C ASP A 347 17.01 -11.59 -4.20
N PHE A 348 16.18 -11.08 -3.28
CA PHE A 348 15.92 -11.73 -1.99
C PHE A 348 15.38 -13.16 -2.14
N LEU A 349 14.41 -13.40 -3.03
CA LEU A 349 13.84 -14.73 -3.27
C LEU A 349 14.82 -15.68 -3.98
N VAL A 350 15.62 -15.17 -4.91
CA VAL A 350 16.66 -15.98 -5.60
C VAL A 350 17.77 -16.38 -4.65
N GLU A 351 18.29 -15.47 -3.84
CA GLU A 351 19.33 -15.75 -2.84
C GLU A 351 18.88 -16.78 -1.81
N ASN A 352 17.60 -16.82 -1.53
CA ASN A 352 16.98 -17.77 -0.60
C ASN A 352 16.69 -19.14 -1.23
N GLY A 353 16.89 -19.29 -2.54
CA GLY A 353 16.57 -20.51 -3.28
C GLY A 353 15.06 -20.74 -3.49
N ASP A 354 14.26 -19.73 -3.23
CA ASP A 354 12.78 -19.78 -3.37
C ASP A 354 12.34 -19.57 -4.79
N LEU A 355 13.19 -18.95 -5.61
CA LEU A 355 12.92 -18.58 -6.98
C LEU A 355 14.07 -18.98 -7.90
N SER A 356 13.74 -19.39 -9.13
CA SER A 356 14.75 -19.64 -10.17
C SER A 356 15.46 -18.36 -10.56
N SER A 357 16.78 -18.41 -10.73
CA SER A 357 17.58 -17.29 -11.24
C SER A 357 17.18 -16.83 -12.66
N ARG A 358 16.41 -17.65 -13.37
CA ARG A 358 15.88 -17.32 -14.73
C ARG A 358 14.69 -16.37 -14.68
N THR A 359 13.95 -16.30 -13.55
CA THR A 359 12.84 -15.35 -13.37
C THR A 359 13.40 -13.94 -13.31
N LYS A 360 12.94 -13.06 -14.19
CA LYS A 360 13.45 -11.69 -14.30
C LYS A 360 12.70 -10.70 -13.41
N ARG A 361 11.41 -10.90 -13.22
CA ARG A 361 10.54 -10.01 -12.44
C ARG A 361 9.59 -10.81 -11.57
N VAL A 362 9.24 -10.22 -10.42
CA VAL A 362 8.24 -10.77 -9.50
C VAL A 362 7.22 -9.68 -9.21
N LYS A 363 5.95 -9.99 -9.38
CA LYS A 363 4.83 -9.05 -9.14
C LYS A 363 3.91 -9.62 -8.08
N PHE A 364 3.43 -8.75 -7.20
CA PHE A 364 2.31 -9.06 -6.33
C PHE A 364 1.02 -9.13 -7.16
N ILE A 365 0.18 -10.12 -6.89
CA ILE A 365 -1.23 -10.08 -7.27
C ILE A 365 -1.95 -9.38 -6.14
N LEU A 366 -2.43 -8.17 -6.41
CA LEU A 366 -3.18 -7.33 -5.47
C LEU A 366 -4.64 -7.78 -5.42
#